data_d4ab8f1868f685eb2f21eaa7371b3f55
#
_entry.id   d4ab8f1868f685eb2f21eaa7371b3f55
#
_cell.length_a   1.000
_cell.length_b   1.000
_cell.length_c   1.000
_cell.angle_alpha   90.00
_cell.angle_beta   90.00
_cell.angle_gamma   90.00
#
_symmetry.space_group_name_H-M   'P 1'
#
loop_
_entity.id
_entity.type
_entity.pdbx_description
1 polymer ?
#
loop_
_entity_poly.entity_id
_entity_poly.type
_entity_poly.pdbx_seq_one_letter_code
_entity_poly.pdbx_strand_id
1 'polypeptide(L)'
;RDCLLSRGLGDVYKRQVIGGVVGLFCLFGAGLIIPQNQKDAIPALQILAPTIFLSGILGVFRGYFQAYRNMMPTSISQIIEQVFNAAVSLLAAWGFINAFSDGTENSIAKWGAAGSTVGTGAGVVTALAFMLLVYGVNRRKILHRVEKDHRHQEESYKEIFRVIILVVSPIILSAFVYNVNAYINGYLFSDILGRRGGDAAQIGILYAEYATYFMTIINIPLTLSSTAPTSMIPEVSALYATGDIEATRECIDQTVQLSMVVSAPCAMGLAVLAQPIVFLLYGNSTGLAANLLILGSFSILLNGMSNISNGVLQAIGQQRIPVITAAIALVVDIVVVVVLLFTTNLGVYALLIAMVIYSVVVCVLNDRAMKKYLQYKNPWKEGYLYPILASVPMGIVAGCICYGLNIFVKSNFICLIVSIPVAAVVYLFAYLIISKPSESQLRRIPGGSYLIRIAEKLPFWQNN
;
A
#
# COMPACT_ATOMS: atom_id res chain seq x y z
N ARG A 1 10.17 -22.93 -16.84
CA ARG A 1 10.50 -21.87 -15.86
C ARG A 1 11.89 -21.27 -16.07
N ASP A 2 12.86 -22.06 -16.49
CA ASP A 2 14.25 -21.59 -16.64
C ASP A 2 14.51 -20.92 -18.02
N CYS A 3 13.67 -21.17 -19.02
CA CYS A 3 13.72 -20.51 -20.33
C CYS A 3 13.32 -19.01 -20.27
N LEU A 4 12.54 -18.60 -19.28
CA LEU A 4 12.24 -17.18 -19.01
C LEU A 4 13.47 -16.37 -18.60
N LEU A 5 14.53 -17.01 -18.16
CA LEU A 5 15.72 -16.39 -17.60
C LEU A 5 16.81 -16.10 -18.63
N SER A 6 17.05 -16.99 -19.58
CA SER A 6 18.06 -16.76 -20.64
C SER A 6 17.60 -15.70 -21.64
N ARG A 7 16.27 -15.50 -21.74
CA ARG A 7 15.62 -14.50 -22.61
C ARG A 7 15.18 -13.25 -21.89
N GLY A 8 15.19 -13.23 -20.55
CA GLY A 8 14.79 -12.07 -19.74
C GLY A 8 15.53 -10.77 -20.04
N LEU A 9 16.75 -10.85 -20.56
CA LEU A 9 17.50 -9.67 -21.01
C LEU A 9 16.88 -9.01 -22.24
N GLY A 10 16.30 -9.76 -23.18
CA GLY A 10 15.63 -9.21 -24.36
C GLY A 10 14.31 -8.47 -24.02
N ASP A 11 13.59 -8.97 -23.01
CA ASP A 11 12.36 -8.33 -22.54
C ASP A 11 12.62 -7.11 -21.64
N VAL A 12 13.77 -7.07 -20.97
CA VAL A 12 14.27 -5.89 -20.26
C VAL A 12 14.35 -4.70 -21.19
N TYR A 13 14.90 -4.87 -22.40
CA TYR A 13 15.02 -3.79 -23.40
C TYR A 13 13.65 -3.25 -23.84
N LYS A 14 12.65 -4.10 -24.07
CA LYS A 14 11.32 -3.65 -24.51
C LYS A 14 10.55 -2.92 -23.43
N ARG A 15 10.63 -3.36 -22.17
CA ARG A 15 10.04 -2.66 -21.03
C ARG A 15 10.77 -1.34 -20.75
N GLN A 16 12.07 -1.31 -20.96
CA GLN A 16 12.86 -0.07 -20.88
C GLN A 16 12.44 0.95 -21.93
N VAL A 17 12.06 0.51 -23.15
CA VAL A 17 11.52 1.41 -24.18
C VAL A 17 10.23 2.07 -23.72
N ILE A 18 9.30 1.32 -23.11
CA ILE A 18 8.03 1.90 -22.62
C ILE A 18 8.32 2.86 -21.45
N GLY A 19 9.13 2.47 -20.48
CA GLY A 19 9.55 3.35 -19.37
C GLY A 19 10.32 4.57 -19.86
N GLY A 20 11.15 4.41 -20.89
CA GLY A 20 11.86 5.51 -21.55
C GLY A 20 10.94 6.47 -22.26
N VAL A 21 9.96 5.96 -23.04
CA VAL A 21 8.95 6.79 -23.74
C VAL A 21 8.11 7.56 -22.74
N VAL A 22 7.63 6.91 -21.66
CA VAL A 22 6.87 7.58 -20.59
C VAL A 22 7.72 8.61 -19.87
N GLY A 23 8.97 8.29 -19.54
CA GLY A 23 9.91 9.23 -18.94
C GLY A 23 10.18 10.45 -19.82
N LEU A 24 10.44 10.24 -21.11
CA LEU A 24 10.62 11.33 -22.08
C LEU A 24 9.36 12.16 -22.24
N PHE A 25 8.19 11.51 -22.25
CA PHE A 25 6.91 12.22 -22.30
C PHE A 25 6.67 13.05 -21.03
N CYS A 26 7.01 12.54 -19.85
CA CYS A 26 6.96 13.32 -18.62
C CYS A 26 7.98 14.48 -18.61
N LEU A 27 9.16 14.28 -19.20
CA LEU A 27 10.20 15.30 -19.23
C LEU A 27 9.84 16.48 -20.16
N PHE A 28 9.41 16.17 -21.39
CA PHE A 28 9.13 17.17 -22.43
C PHE A 28 7.65 17.55 -22.51
N GLY A 29 6.75 16.65 -22.16
CA GLY A 29 5.31 16.85 -22.17
C GLY A 29 4.71 17.33 -20.85
N ALA A 30 5.52 17.62 -19.84
CA ALA A 30 5.05 18.06 -18.52
C ALA A 30 4.06 19.24 -18.60
N GLY A 31 4.33 20.21 -19.48
CA GLY A 31 3.46 21.36 -19.71
C GLY A 31 2.13 21.05 -20.39
N LEU A 32 1.98 19.87 -21.03
CA LEU A 32 0.72 19.40 -21.63
C LEU A 32 -0.13 18.62 -20.64
N ILE A 33 0.53 17.94 -19.68
CA ILE A 33 -0.14 17.10 -18.68
C ILE A 33 -0.66 17.95 -17.51
N ILE A 34 0.12 18.94 -17.10
CA ILE A 34 -0.17 19.75 -15.91
C ILE A 34 -1.05 20.92 -16.30
N PRO A 35 -2.23 21.09 -15.66
CA PRO A 35 -3.12 22.22 -15.89
C PRO A 35 -2.41 23.57 -15.63
N GLN A 36 -2.90 24.63 -16.30
CA GLN A 36 -2.28 25.95 -16.22
C GLN A 36 -2.24 26.57 -14.81
N ASN A 37 -3.18 26.18 -13.97
CA ASN A 37 -3.25 26.59 -12.55
C ASN A 37 -2.29 25.83 -11.61
N GLN A 38 -1.58 24.83 -12.12
CA GLN A 38 -0.63 24.00 -11.34
C GLN A 38 0.78 23.95 -11.95
N LYS A 39 1.16 24.96 -12.73
CA LYS A 39 2.48 25.01 -13.41
C LYS A 39 3.68 24.86 -12.47
N ASP A 40 3.51 25.20 -11.21
CA ASP A 40 4.55 25.05 -10.19
C ASP A 40 4.93 23.59 -9.89
N ALA A 41 4.10 22.62 -10.31
CA ALA A 41 4.42 21.18 -10.22
C ALA A 41 5.30 20.67 -11.39
N ILE A 42 5.52 21.46 -12.46
CA ILE A 42 6.30 21.04 -13.63
C ILE A 42 7.73 20.63 -13.24
N PRO A 43 8.51 21.39 -12.44
CA PRO A 43 9.86 20.99 -12.08
C PRO A 43 9.93 19.65 -11.33
N ALA A 44 8.95 19.40 -10.43
CA ALA A 44 8.87 18.14 -9.71
C ALA A 44 8.63 16.96 -10.67
N LEU A 45 7.72 17.09 -11.65
CA LEU A 45 7.46 16.06 -12.65
C LEU A 45 8.68 15.79 -13.55
N GLN A 46 9.39 16.83 -13.95
CA GLN A 46 10.60 16.71 -14.76
C GLN A 46 11.74 15.98 -14.02
N ILE A 47 11.93 16.27 -12.74
CA ILE A 47 12.90 15.56 -11.87
C ILE A 47 12.51 14.09 -11.68
N LEU A 48 11.21 13.80 -11.64
CA LEU A 48 10.70 12.45 -11.48
C LEU A 48 10.86 11.58 -12.76
N ALA A 49 10.95 12.19 -13.93
CA ALA A 49 10.97 11.49 -15.21
C ALA A 49 12.11 10.43 -15.33
N PRO A 50 13.37 10.69 -14.98
CA PRO A 50 14.43 9.68 -14.96
C PRO A 50 14.16 8.55 -13.97
N THR A 51 13.50 8.85 -12.86
CA THR A 51 13.15 7.88 -11.82
C THR A 51 12.17 6.83 -12.34
N ILE A 52 11.22 7.23 -13.20
CA ILE A 52 10.26 6.31 -13.84
C ILE A 52 11.00 5.26 -14.67
N PHE A 53 12.01 5.66 -15.42
CA PHE A 53 12.82 4.74 -16.21
C PHE A 53 13.62 3.76 -15.32
N LEU A 54 14.29 4.28 -14.29
CA LEU A 54 15.10 3.48 -13.36
C LEU A 54 14.26 2.53 -12.52
N SER A 55 13.04 2.94 -12.12
CA SER A 55 12.11 2.09 -11.40
C SER A 55 11.63 0.89 -12.22
N GLY A 56 11.51 1.06 -13.54
CA GLY A 56 11.22 -0.04 -14.47
C GLY A 56 12.32 -1.10 -14.45
N ILE A 57 13.59 -0.70 -14.44
CA ILE A 57 14.74 -1.61 -14.33
C ILE A 57 14.75 -2.31 -12.98
N LEU A 58 14.58 -1.55 -11.89
CA LEU A 58 14.49 -2.08 -10.53
C LEU A 58 13.39 -3.14 -10.40
N GLY A 59 12.22 -2.89 -11.00
CA GLY A 59 11.09 -3.83 -11.04
C GLY A 59 11.44 -5.17 -11.69
N VAL A 60 12.27 -5.18 -12.75
CA VAL A 60 12.74 -6.40 -13.39
C VAL A 60 13.61 -7.22 -12.45
N PHE A 61 14.59 -6.60 -11.78
CA PHE A 61 15.45 -7.32 -10.82
C PHE A 61 14.65 -7.86 -9.63
N ARG A 62 13.72 -7.08 -9.08
CA ARG A 62 12.82 -7.55 -8.02
C ARG A 62 11.98 -8.73 -8.48
N GLY A 63 11.36 -8.64 -9.66
CA GLY A 63 10.56 -9.70 -10.25
C GLY A 63 11.36 -10.98 -10.48
N TYR A 64 12.63 -10.87 -10.87
CA TYR A 64 13.53 -12.00 -11.01
C TYR A 64 13.67 -12.81 -9.72
N PHE A 65 14.01 -12.15 -8.60
CA PHE A 65 14.18 -12.83 -7.31
C PHE A 65 12.85 -13.36 -6.74
N GLN A 66 11.76 -12.64 -6.96
CA GLN A 66 10.41 -13.08 -6.57
C GLN A 66 9.98 -14.35 -7.33
N ALA A 67 10.32 -14.47 -8.62
CA ALA A 67 10.03 -15.67 -9.41
C ALA A 67 10.74 -16.91 -8.85
N TYR A 68 11.89 -16.75 -8.20
CA TYR A 68 12.58 -17.82 -7.46
C TYR A 68 12.08 -18.04 -6.04
N ARG A 69 10.96 -17.40 -5.64
CA ARG A 69 10.40 -17.44 -4.29
C ARG A 69 11.36 -16.90 -3.22
N ASN A 70 12.35 -16.09 -3.62
CA ASN A 70 13.25 -15.43 -2.69
C ASN A 70 12.85 -13.96 -2.54
N MET A 71 12.07 -13.68 -1.50
CA MET A 71 11.55 -12.33 -1.22
C MET A 71 12.57 -11.43 -0.48
N MET A 72 13.60 -12.01 0.13
CA MET A 72 14.56 -11.26 0.97
C MET A 72 15.26 -10.11 0.23
N PRO A 73 15.84 -10.30 -0.97
CA PRO A 73 16.47 -9.19 -1.68
C PRO A 73 15.48 -8.07 -2.00
N THR A 74 14.25 -8.42 -2.37
CA THR A 74 13.20 -7.45 -2.67
C THR A 74 12.83 -6.62 -1.44
N SER A 75 12.59 -7.28 -0.31
CA SER A 75 12.22 -6.59 0.94
C SER A 75 13.33 -5.67 1.44
N ILE A 76 14.59 -6.13 1.41
CA ILE A 76 15.74 -5.30 1.80
C ILE A 76 15.88 -4.10 0.85
N SER A 77 15.73 -4.31 -0.47
CA SER A 77 15.80 -3.22 -1.44
C SER A 77 14.73 -2.16 -1.21
N GLN A 78 13.52 -2.55 -0.79
CA GLN A 78 12.43 -1.63 -0.45
C GLN A 78 12.73 -0.81 0.81
N ILE A 79 13.31 -1.45 1.83
CA ILE A 79 13.73 -0.73 3.06
C ILE A 79 14.81 0.30 2.72
N ILE A 80 15.83 -0.10 1.96
CA ILE A 80 16.91 0.81 1.52
C ILE A 80 16.31 1.98 0.74
N GLU A 81 15.42 1.69 -0.22
CA GLU A 81 14.72 2.71 -1.01
C GLU A 81 14.01 3.73 -0.12
N GLN A 82 13.24 3.29 0.87
CA GLN A 82 12.50 4.19 1.74
C GLN A 82 13.39 5.02 2.66
N VAL A 83 14.45 4.42 3.21
CA VAL A 83 15.40 5.14 4.07
C VAL A 83 16.12 6.25 3.29
N PHE A 84 16.64 5.92 2.10
CA PHE A 84 17.32 6.91 1.27
C PHE A 84 16.35 7.95 0.69
N ASN A 85 15.14 7.53 0.29
CA ASN A 85 14.09 8.45 -0.12
C ASN A 85 13.81 9.48 0.98
N ALA A 86 13.55 9.05 2.21
CA ALA A 86 13.24 9.94 3.32
C ALA A 86 14.41 10.91 3.61
N ALA A 87 15.63 10.39 3.75
CA ALA A 87 16.79 11.20 4.07
C ALA A 87 17.10 12.23 2.97
N VAL A 88 17.16 11.78 1.72
CA VAL A 88 17.52 12.65 0.59
C VAL A 88 16.38 13.62 0.26
N SER A 89 15.11 13.23 0.39
CA SER A 89 13.97 14.15 0.21
C SER A 89 14.04 15.35 1.13
N LEU A 90 14.33 15.14 2.42
CA LEU A 90 14.46 16.23 3.39
C LEU A 90 15.64 17.13 3.08
N LEU A 91 16.81 16.55 2.82
CA LEU A 91 18.02 17.31 2.52
C LEU A 91 17.91 18.09 1.20
N ALA A 92 17.37 17.45 0.16
CA ALA A 92 17.22 18.08 -1.14
C ALA A 92 16.11 19.15 -1.13
N ALA A 93 14.99 18.93 -0.44
CA ALA A 93 13.97 19.95 -0.27
C ALA A 93 14.53 21.20 0.43
N TRP A 94 15.24 20.99 1.54
CA TRP A 94 15.91 22.09 2.23
C TRP A 94 16.93 22.82 1.35
N GLY A 95 17.76 22.06 0.61
CA GLY A 95 18.77 22.65 -0.29
C GLY A 95 18.13 23.42 -1.45
N PHE A 96 17.08 22.90 -2.07
CA PHE A 96 16.37 23.57 -3.18
C PHE A 96 15.63 24.84 -2.71
N ILE A 97 15.00 24.80 -1.53
CA ILE A 97 14.37 25.98 -0.96
C ILE A 97 15.41 27.08 -0.73
N ASN A 98 16.56 26.76 -0.13
CA ASN A 98 17.60 27.75 0.15
C ASN A 98 18.30 28.27 -1.11
N ALA A 99 18.41 27.46 -2.17
CA ALA A 99 19.12 27.82 -3.38
C ALA A 99 18.27 28.58 -4.42
N PHE A 100 16.96 28.25 -4.49
CA PHE A 100 16.10 28.68 -5.62
C PHE A 100 14.84 29.41 -5.18
N SER A 101 14.46 29.41 -3.88
CA SER A 101 13.26 30.11 -3.42
C SER A 101 13.54 31.60 -3.24
N ASP A 102 12.57 32.42 -3.65
CA ASP A 102 12.55 33.87 -3.42
C ASP A 102 11.92 34.27 -2.08
N GLY A 103 11.57 33.27 -1.23
CA GLY A 103 10.97 33.47 0.09
C GLY A 103 9.45 33.60 0.08
N THR A 104 8.80 33.59 -1.08
CA THR A 104 7.33 33.52 -1.15
C THR A 104 6.81 32.12 -0.85
N GLU A 105 5.64 32.00 -0.23
CA GLU A 105 5.05 30.69 0.11
C GLU A 105 4.91 29.77 -1.11
N ASN A 106 4.50 30.30 -2.25
CA ASN A 106 4.39 29.55 -3.50
C ASN A 106 5.75 29.06 -4.01
N SER A 107 6.78 29.87 -3.91
CA SER A 107 8.14 29.50 -4.32
C SER A 107 8.75 28.46 -3.39
N ILE A 108 8.54 28.58 -2.07
CA ILE A 108 8.93 27.59 -1.08
C ILE A 108 8.25 26.25 -1.38
N ALA A 109 6.95 26.25 -1.61
CA ALA A 109 6.19 25.04 -1.94
C ALA A 109 6.68 24.38 -3.24
N LYS A 110 6.90 25.18 -4.30
CA LYS A 110 7.42 24.72 -5.60
C LYS A 110 8.77 24.05 -5.50
N TRP A 111 9.76 24.74 -4.91
CA TRP A 111 11.12 24.22 -4.81
C TRP A 111 11.29 23.15 -3.74
N GLY A 112 10.47 23.19 -2.69
CA GLY A 112 10.36 22.11 -1.70
C GLY A 112 9.83 20.82 -2.32
N ALA A 113 8.76 20.91 -3.13
CA ALA A 113 8.23 19.77 -3.87
C ALA A 113 9.23 19.22 -4.90
N ALA A 114 9.89 20.11 -5.68
CA ALA A 114 10.91 19.70 -6.64
C ALA A 114 12.09 19.01 -5.96
N GLY A 115 12.59 19.55 -4.84
CA GLY A 115 13.68 18.96 -4.06
C GLY A 115 13.30 17.60 -3.46
N SER A 116 12.08 17.47 -2.93
CA SER A 116 11.64 16.20 -2.35
C SER A 116 11.56 15.06 -3.38
N THR A 117 11.26 15.35 -4.65
CA THR A 117 11.23 14.33 -5.71
C THR A 117 12.63 13.79 -6.05
N VAL A 118 13.70 14.54 -5.77
CA VAL A 118 15.08 14.03 -5.89
C VAL A 118 15.31 12.86 -4.95
N GLY A 119 14.73 12.90 -3.75
CA GLY A 119 14.81 11.78 -2.80
C GLY A 119 14.20 10.50 -3.32
N THR A 120 13.06 10.59 -4.02
CA THR A 120 12.45 9.42 -4.67
C THR A 120 13.41 8.83 -5.71
N GLY A 121 14.07 9.67 -6.52
CA GLY A 121 15.10 9.23 -7.47
C GLY A 121 16.29 8.56 -6.79
N ALA A 122 16.81 9.17 -5.73
CA ALA A 122 17.94 8.63 -4.96
C ALA A 122 17.57 7.28 -4.30
N GLY A 123 16.37 7.15 -3.76
CA GLY A 123 15.86 5.88 -3.23
C GLY A 123 15.87 4.77 -4.28
N VAL A 124 15.33 5.04 -5.47
CA VAL A 124 15.32 4.07 -6.58
C VAL A 124 16.74 3.72 -7.02
N VAL A 125 17.64 4.70 -7.17
CA VAL A 125 19.04 4.47 -7.56
C VAL A 125 19.76 3.58 -6.55
N THR A 126 19.62 3.85 -5.25
CA THR A 126 20.27 3.06 -4.20
C THR A 126 19.71 1.65 -4.12
N ALA A 127 18.39 1.48 -4.25
CA ALA A 127 17.76 0.17 -4.33
C ALA A 127 18.22 -0.61 -5.57
N LEU A 128 18.35 0.04 -6.72
CA LEU A 128 18.85 -0.57 -7.94
C LEU A 128 20.31 -1.00 -7.79
N ALA A 129 21.15 -0.15 -7.22
CA ALA A 129 22.55 -0.48 -6.93
C ALA A 129 22.65 -1.70 -6.01
N PHE A 130 21.84 -1.78 -4.95
CA PHE A 130 21.76 -2.95 -4.08
C PHE A 130 21.34 -4.21 -4.86
N MET A 131 20.30 -4.13 -5.69
CA MET A 131 19.83 -5.28 -6.48
C MET A 131 20.87 -5.74 -7.51
N LEU A 132 21.62 -4.82 -8.12
CA LEU A 132 22.74 -5.14 -9.01
C LEU A 132 23.88 -5.84 -8.27
N LEU A 133 24.19 -5.41 -7.04
CA LEU A 133 25.17 -6.10 -6.18
C LEU A 133 24.73 -7.53 -5.86
N VAL A 134 23.47 -7.69 -5.44
CA VAL A 134 22.90 -9.03 -5.16
C VAL A 134 22.93 -9.91 -6.41
N TYR A 135 22.61 -9.37 -7.57
CA TYR A 135 22.70 -10.08 -8.84
C TYR A 135 24.15 -10.47 -9.15
N GLY A 136 25.10 -9.54 -8.99
CA GLY A 136 26.52 -9.79 -9.23
C GLY A 136 27.07 -10.93 -8.36
N VAL A 137 26.76 -10.94 -7.07
CA VAL A 137 27.15 -12.01 -6.13
C VAL A 137 26.57 -13.36 -6.54
N ASN A 138 25.33 -13.38 -7.05
CA ASN A 138 24.66 -14.63 -7.45
C ASN A 138 24.90 -15.01 -8.92
N ARG A 139 25.61 -14.18 -9.71
CA ARG A 139 25.79 -14.36 -11.17
C ARG A 139 26.33 -15.74 -11.54
N ARG A 140 27.32 -16.26 -10.81
CA ARG A 140 27.90 -17.59 -11.09
C ARG A 140 26.88 -18.71 -10.94
N LYS A 141 26.05 -18.64 -9.89
CA LYS A 141 24.96 -19.61 -9.66
C LYS A 141 23.87 -19.52 -10.73
N ILE A 142 23.60 -18.30 -11.19
CA ILE A 142 22.61 -18.04 -12.25
C ILE A 142 23.10 -18.62 -13.57
N LEU A 143 24.34 -18.31 -13.98
CA LEU A 143 24.93 -18.83 -15.23
C LEU A 143 25.00 -20.34 -15.22
N HIS A 144 25.44 -20.96 -14.14
CA HIS A 144 25.49 -22.44 -14.04
C HIS A 144 24.13 -23.12 -14.15
N ARG A 145 23.03 -22.45 -13.72
CA ARG A 145 21.66 -22.95 -13.93
C ARG A 145 21.24 -22.84 -15.39
N VAL A 146 21.61 -21.76 -16.06
CA VAL A 146 21.33 -21.56 -17.50
C VAL A 146 22.05 -22.62 -18.33
N GLU A 147 23.32 -22.93 -18.01
CA GLU A 147 24.12 -23.95 -18.71
C GLU A 147 23.55 -25.36 -18.50
N LYS A 148 22.92 -25.64 -17.37
CA LYS A 148 22.30 -26.96 -17.09
C LYS A 148 20.90 -27.12 -17.66
N ASP A 149 20.35 -26.09 -18.28
CA ASP A 149 19.02 -26.17 -18.89
C ASP A 149 19.11 -26.78 -20.29
N HIS A 150 18.88 -28.07 -20.36
CA HIS A 150 18.89 -28.85 -21.60
C HIS A 150 17.50 -28.95 -22.26
N ARG A 151 16.50 -28.21 -21.80
CA ARG A 151 15.17 -28.21 -22.41
C ARG A 151 15.16 -27.29 -23.63
N HIS A 152 15.40 -27.90 -24.81
CA HIS A 152 15.44 -27.23 -26.11
C HIS A 152 14.08 -26.75 -26.66
N GLN A 153 13.07 -26.50 -25.83
CA GLN A 153 11.87 -25.84 -26.31
C GLN A 153 12.11 -24.34 -26.34
N GLU A 154 12.51 -23.84 -27.50
CA GLU A 154 12.67 -22.42 -27.76
C GLU A 154 11.29 -21.75 -27.90
N GLU A 155 10.77 -21.21 -26.81
CA GLU A 155 9.58 -20.34 -26.90
C GLU A 155 9.91 -19.06 -27.67
N SER A 156 9.07 -18.72 -28.65
CA SER A 156 9.24 -17.51 -29.44
C SER A 156 9.09 -16.25 -28.55
N TYR A 157 9.93 -15.24 -28.77
CA TYR A 157 9.78 -13.93 -28.11
C TYR A 157 8.36 -13.34 -28.26
N LYS A 158 7.67 -13.62 -29.35
CA LYS A 158 6.30 -13.19 -29.59
C LYS A 158 5.31 -13.87 -28.64
N GLU A 159 5.49 -15.15 -28.35
CA GLU A 159 4.65 -15.89 -27.41
C GLU A 159 4.86 -15.42 -25.98
N ILE A 160 6.11 -15.28 -25.56
CA ILE A 160 6.46 -14.73 -24.24
C ILE A 160 5.85 -13.34 -24.07
N PHE A 161 5.98 -12.46 -25.07
CA PHE A 161 5.43 -11.11 -25.02
C PHE A 161 3.90 -11.12 -24.96
N ARG A 162 3.25 -12.01 -25.72
CA ARG A 162 1.80 -12.18 -25.67
C ARG A 162 1.33 -12.61 -24.28
N VAL A 163 2.00 -13.59 -23.67
CA VAL A 163 1.67 -14.05 -22.30
C VAL A 163 1.87 -12.91 -21.29
N ILE A 164 2.96 -12.17 -21.37
CA ILE A 164 3.22 -11.03 -20.49
C ILE A 164 2.12 -9.97 -20.62
N ILE A 165 1.74 -9.57 -21.83
CA ILE A 165 0.67 -8.59 -22.02
C ILE A 165 -0.65 -9.11 -21.46
N LEU A 166 -1.00 -10.37 -21.73
CA LEU A 166 -2.25 -10.95 -21.25
C LEU A 166 -2.34 -11.00 -19.72
N VAL A 167 -1.21 -11.22 -19.04
CA VAL A 167 -1.15 -11.32 -17.57
C VAL A 167 -0.99 -9.96 -16.92
N VAL A 168 -0.13 -9.10 -17.45
CA VAL A 168 0.26 -7.84 -16.80
C VAL A 168 -0.71 -6.71 -17.13
N SER A 169 -1.31 -6.69 -18.33
CA SER A 169 -2.19 -5.58 -18.70
C SER A 169 -3.44 -5.44 -17.81
N PRO A 170 -4.14 -6.52 -17.38
CA PRO A 170 -5.22 -6.38 -16.42
C PRO A 170 -4.77 -5.82 -15.06
N ILE A 171 -3.57 -6.22 -14.59
CA ILE A 171 -3.01 -5.75 -13.31
C ILE A 171 -2.71 -4.25 -13.40
N ILE A 172 -2.05 -3.81 -14.49
CA ILE A 172 -1.78 -2.38 -14.72
C ILE A 172 -3.08 -1.60 -14.84
N LEU A 173 -4.08 -2.13 -15.56
CA LEU A 173 -5.37 -1.47 -15.73
C LEU A 173 -6.11 -1.33 -14.39
N SER A 174 -6.07 -2.34 -13.54
CA SER A 174 -6.63 -2.27 -12.19
C SER A 174 -5.95 -1.19 -11.35
N ALA A 175 -4.61 -1.14 -11.36
CA ALA A 175 -3.85 -0.10 -10.67
C ALA A 175 -4.11 1.30 -11.24
N PHE A 176 -4.27 1.42 -12.56
CA PHE A 176 -4.64 2.68 -13.22
C PHE A 176 -6.00 3.16 -12.76
N VAL A 177 -7.02 2.30 -12.76
CA VAL A 177 -8.38 2.64 -12.30
C VAL A 177 -8.35 3.14 -10.84
N TYR A 178 -7.58 2.48 -9.98
CA TYR A 178 -7.43 2.91 -8.58
C TYR A 178 -6.80 4.31 -8.45
N ASN A 179 -5.73 4.59 -9.20
CA ASN A 179 -5.05 5.89 -9.13
C ASN A 179 -5.86 7.02 -9.79
N VAL A 180 -6.55 6.72 -10.90
CA VAL A 180 -7.45 7.68 -11.56
C VAL A 180 -8.60 8.08 -10.66
N ASN A 181 -9.10 7.18 -9.80
CA ASN A 181 -10.13 7.49 -8.82
C ASN A 181 -9.73 8.66 -7.92
N ALA A 182 -8.52 8.65 -7.36
CA ALA A 182 -8.03 9.74 -6.52
C ALA A 182 -8.00 11.09 -7.26
N TYR A 183 -7.57 11.08 -8.53
CA TYR A 183 -7.55 12.27 -9.38
C TYR A 183 -8.95 12.80 -9.69
N ILE A 184 -9.88 11.91 -10.07
CA ILE A 184 -11.28 12.28 -10.37
C ILE A 184 -11.94 12.85 -9.13
N ASN A 185 -11.76 12.25 -7.97
CA ASN A 185 -12.33 12.71 -6.71
C ASN A 185 -11.82 14.10 -6.32
N GLY A 186 -10.52 14.37 -6.50
CA GLY A 186 -9.95 15.70 -6.28
C GLY A 186 -10.51 16.76 -7.23
N TYR A 187 -10.65 16.41 -8.51
CA TYR A 187 -11.24 17.29 -9.52
C TYR A 187 -12.70 17.60 -9.20
N LEU A 188 -13.53 16.56 -8.96
CA LEU A 188 -14.96 16.73 -8.65
C LEU A 188 -15.16 17.54 -7.36
N PHE A 189 -14.35 17.28 -6.34
CA PHE A 189 -14.40 18.03 -5.09
C PHE A 189 -14.17 19.53 -5.33
N SER A 190 -13.11 19.87 -6.04
CA SER A 190 -12.76 21.27 -6.31
C SER A 190 -13.76 21.95 -7.24
N ASP A 191 -14.22 21.29 -8.30
CA ASP A 191 -15.16 21.86 -9.27
C ASP A 191 -16.55 22.07 -8.65
N ILE A 192 -17.09 21.08 -7.93
CA ILE A 192 -18.43 21.14 -7.36
C ILE A 192 -18.50 22.20 -6.23
N LEU A 193 -17.51 22.20 -5.32
CA LEU A 193 -17.48 23.21 -4.24
C LEU A 193 -17.25 24.62 -4.79
N GLY A 194 -16.42 24.78 -5.83
CA GLY A 194 -16.24 26.05 -6.53
C GLY A 194 -17.54 26.56 -7.16
N ARG A 195 -18.31 25.70 -7.84
CA ARG A 195 -19.64 26.05 -8.38
C ARG A 195 -20.67 26.40 -7.31
N ARG A 196 -20.52 25.88 -6.09
CA ARG A 196 -21.36 26.24 -4.94
C ARG A 196 -20.97 27.56 -4.27
N GLY A 197 -19.97 28.27 -4.82
CA GLY A 197 -19.53 29.57 -4.30
C GLY A 197 -18.48 29.46 -3.20
N GLY A 198 -17.82 28.32 -3.04
CA GLY A 198 -16.71 28.16 -2.09
C GLY A 198 -15.46 28.90 -2.55
N ASP A 199 -14.71 29.45 -1.60
CA ASP A 199 -13.41 30.07 -1.88
C ASP A 199 -12.38 29.02 -2.30
N ALA A 200 -11.70 29.27 -3.42
CA ALA A 200 -10.75 28.33 -4.01
C ALA A 200 -9.58 28.01 -3.04
N ALA A 201 -9.11 28.99 -2.26
CA ALA A 201 -8.05 28.78 -1.29
C ALA A 201 -8.49 27.84 -0.16
N GLN A 202 -9.71 28.06 0.38
CA GLN A 202 -10.27 27.19 1.43
C GLN A 202 -10.52 25.76 0.90
N ILE A 203 -11.05 25.61 -0.32
CA ILE A 203 -11.24 24.30 -0.97
C ILE A 203 -9.90 23.57 -1.09
N GLY A 204 -8.85 24.29 -1.49
CA GLY A 204 -7.50 23.74 -1.59
C GLY A 204 -6.95 23.24 -0.25
N ILE A 205 -7.12 24.01 0.82
CA ILE A 205 -6.71 23.65 2.19
C ILE A 205 -7.46 22.39 2.66
N LEU A 206 -8.78 22.36 2.53
CA LEU A 206 -9.60 21.22 2.92
C LEU A 206 -9.21 19.93 2.17
N TYR A 207 -8.96 20.03 0.86
CA TYR A 207 -8.50 18.91 0.07
C TYR A 207 -7.08 18.47 0.45
N ALA A 208 -6.20 19.41 0.76
CA ALA A 208 -4.84 19.10 1.21
C ALA A 208 -4.83 18.34 2.54
N GLU A 209 -5.69 18.68 3.49
CA GLU A 209 -5.84 17.93 4.75
C GLU A 209 -6.28 16.48 4.51
N TYR A 210 -7.17 16.25 3.54
CA TYR A 210 -7.57 14.90 3.14
C TYR A 210 -6.45 14.18 2.37
N ALA A 211 -5.96 14.76 1.29
CA ALA A 211 -5.08 14.08 0.35
C ALA A 211 -3.65 13.94 0.88
N THR A 212 -3.18 14.90 1.69
CA THR A 212 -1.80 14.91 2.21
C THR A 212 -1.74 14.40 3.65
N TYR A 213 -2.54 14.93 4.57
CA TYR A 213 -2.41 14.55 5.98
C TYR A 213 -3.06 13.19 6.27
N PHE A 214 -4.35 13.07 5.99
CA PHE A 214 -5.09 11.83 6.26
C PHE A 214 -4.59 10.66 5.41
N MET A 215 -4.48 10.83 4.09
CA MET A 215 -4.08 9.75 3.19
C MET A 215 -2.64 9.27 3.42
N THR A 216 -1.72 10.16 3.79
CA THR A 216 -0.33 9.77 4.11
C THR A 216 -0.28 8.87 5.33
N ILE A 217 -1.01 9.22 6.40
CA ILE A 217 -1.01 8.42 7.64
C ILE A 217 -1.67 7.07 7.40
N ILE A 218 -2.82 7.03 6.73
CA ILE A 218 -3.58 5.79 6.53
C ILE A 218 -2.88 4.82 5.56
N ASN A 219 -2.06 5.33 4.64
CA ASN A 219 -1.30 4.49 3.71
C ASN A 219 -0.20 3.66 4.41
N ILE A 220 0.30 4.06 5.58
CA ILE A 220 1.31 3.29 6.32
C ILE A 220 0.77 1.91 6.69
N PRO A 221 -0.33 1.76 7.46
CA PRO A 221 -0.89 0.45 7.75
C PRO A 221 -1.43 -0.28 6.52
N LEU A 222 -1.94 0.43 5.51
CA LEU A 222 -2.38 -0.21 4.26
C LEU A 222 -1.23 -0.91 3.55
N THR A 223 -0.05 -0.29 3.50
CA THR A 223 1.16 -0.89 2.93
C THR A 223 1.59 -2.13 3.72
N LEU A 224 1.59 -2.05 5.05
CA LEU A 224 1.89 -3.21 5.90
C LEU A 224 0.90 -4.36 5.67
N SER A 225 -0.39 -4.06 5.59
CA SER A 225 -1.45 -5.04 5.36
C SER A 225 -1.39 -5.72 3.99
N SER A 226 -0.82 -5.06 2.98
CA SER A 226 -0.68 -5.61 1.63
C SER A 226 0.48 -6.59 1.46
N THR A 227 1.39 -6.70 2.44
CA THR A 227 2.55 -7.60 2.34
C THR A 227 2.15 -9.06 2.40
N ALA A 228 1.22 -9.44 3.28
CA ALA A 228 0.74 -10.81 3.41
C ALA A 228 0.04 -11.31 2.13
N PRO A 229 -0.94 -10.60 1.54
CA PRO A 229 -1.52 -10.96 0.25
C PRO A 229 -0.49 -11.14 -0.86
N THR A 230 0.47 -10.23 -0.96
CA THR A 230 1.50 -10.28 -2.01
C THR A 230 2.38 -11.53 -1.90
N SER A 231 2.72 -11.95 -0.68
CA SER A 231 3.53 -13.16 -0.46
C SER A 231 2.75 -14.45 -0.70
N MET A 232 1.42 -14.43 -0.52
CA MET A 232 0.53 -15.57 -0.71
C MET A 232 0.32 -15.93 -2.20
N ILE A 233 0.32 -14.95 -3.11
CA ILE A 233 -0.02 -15.16 -4.53
C ILE A 233 0.70 -16.35 -5.17
N PRO A 234 2.05 -16.52 -5.05
CA PRO A 234 2.75 -17.66 -5.65
C PRO A 234 2.36 -19.00 -5.04
N GLU A 235 2.06 -19.04 -3.73
CA GLU A 235 1.67 -20.26 -3.02
C GLU A 235 0.27 -20.70 -3.41
N VAL A 236 -0.70 -19.80 -3.38
CA VAL A 236 -2.07 -20.06 -3.85
C VAL A 236 -2.09 -20.49 -5.32
N SER A 237 -1.32 -19.83 -6.17
CA SER A 237 -1.22 -20.19 -7.59
C SER A 237 -0.66 -21.62 -7.79
N ALA A 238 0.31 -22.02 -6.97
CA ALA A 238 0.89 -23.37 -7.06
C ALA A 238 -0.10 -24.45 -6.57
N LEU A 239 -0.78 -24.22 -5.43
CA LEU A 239 -1.77 -25.14 -4.89
C LEU A 239 -2.97 -25.28 -5.81
N TYR A 240 -3.47 -24.17 -6.34
CA TYR A 240 -4.59 -24.19 -7.29
C TYR A 240 -4.24 -24.91 -8.59
N ALA A 241 -3.00 -24.79 -9.10
CA ALA A 241 -2.54 -25.47 -10.30
C ALA A 241 -2.41 -27.00 -10.13
N THR A 242 -2.21 -27.49 -8.90
CA THR A 242 -2.21 -28.93 -8.57
C THR A 242 -3.60 -29.49 -8.33
N GLY A 243 -4.65 -28.64 -8.30
CA GLY A 243 -6.03 -29.02 -8.03
C GLY A 243 -6.38 -29.21 -6.56
N ASP A 244 -5.45 -28.90 -5.65
CA ASP A 244 -5.67 -28.98 -4.21
C ASP A 244 -6.42 -27.74 -3.71
N ILE A 245 -7.75 -27.80 -3.85
CA ILE A 245 -8.63 -26.68 -3.49
C ILE A 245 -8.70 -26.50 -1.97
N GLU A 246 -8.57 -27.56 -1.19
CA GLU A 246 -8.66 -27.49 0.27
C GLU A 246 -7.42 -26.79 0.85
N ALA A 247 -6.22 -27.19 0.45
CA ALA A 247 -4.98 -26.50 0.82
C ALA A 247 -4.97 -25.05 0.30
N THR A 248 -5.57 -24.80 -0.88
CA THR A 248 -5.72 -23.43 -1.41
C THR A 248 -6.56 -22.56 -0.47
N ARG A 249 -7.71 -23.06 0.01
CA ARG A 249 -8.59 -22.34 0.95
C ARG A 249 -7.90 -22.10 2.29
N GLU A 250 -7.20 -23.12 2.81
CA GLU A 250 -6.46 -23.00 4.06
C GLU A 250 -5.35 -21.93 3.97
N CYS A 251 -4.63 -21.88 2.86
CA CYS A 251 -3.63 -20.82 2.61
C CYS A 251 -4.26 -19.42 2.59
N ILE A 252 -5.46 -19.29 2.01
CA ILE A 252 -6.21 -18.03 2.01
C ILE A 252 -6.64 -17.66 3.43
N ASP A 253 -7.20 -18.59 4.20
CA ASP A 253 -7.64 -18.36 5.58
C ASP A 253 -6.51 -17.86 6.47
N GLN A 254 -5.33 -18.49 6.36
CA GLN A 254 -4.13 -18.09 7.07
C GLN A 254 -3.67 -16.68 6.69
N THR A 255 -3.78 -16.32 5.41
CA THR A 255 -3.43 -14.97 4.93
C THR A 255 -4.39 -13.92 5.44
N VAL A 256 -5.70 -14.25 5.46
CA VAL A 256 -6.74 -13.39 6.04
C VAL A 256 -6.43 -13.13 7.52
N GLN A 257 -6.18 -14.18 8.29
CA GLN A 257 -5.85 -14.06 9.71
C GLN A 257 -4.59 -13.18 9.92
N LEU A 258 -3.50 -13.45 9.21
CA LEU A 258 -2.26 -12.69 9.32
C LEU A 258 -2.45 -11.21 8.97
N SER A 259 -3.17 -10.92 7.89
CA SER A 259 -3.44 -9.55 7.47
C SER A 259 -4.31 -8.80 8.51
N MET A 260 -5.32 -9.45 9.05
CA MET A 260 -6.22 -8.83 10.03
C MET A 260 -5.61 -8.67 11.41
N VAL A 261 -4.71 -9.58 11.82
CA VAL A 261 -3.91 -9.43 13.05
C VAL A 261 -3.05 -8.17 13.02
N VAL A 262 -2.64 -7.72 11.85
CA VAL A 262 -1.90 -6.46 11.68
C VAL A 262 -2.85 -5.27 11.47
N SER A 263 -3.87 -5.43 10.63
CA SER A 263 -4.76 -4.33 10.23
C SER A 263 -5.65 -3.85 11.38
N ALA A 264 -6.18 -4.76 12.21
CA ALA A 264 -7.12 -4.41 13.27
C ALA A 264 -6.49 -3.51 14.36
N PRO A 265 -5.33 -3.84 14.94
CA PRO A 265 -4.69 -2.94 15.90
C PRO A 265 -4.24 -1.62 15.28
N CYS A 266 -3.80 -1.62 14.02
CA CYS A 266 -3.46 -0.39 13.31
C CYS A 266 -4.69 0.52 13.14
N ALA A 267 -5.82 -0.02 12.72
CA ALA A 267 -7.06 0.73 12.58
C ALA A 267 -7.52 1.33 13.91
N MET A 268 -7.58 0.52 14.96
CA MET A 268 -7.98 0.98 16.29
C MET A 268 -6.98 1.98 16.88
N GLY A 269 -5.67 1.71 16.74
CA GLY A 269 -4.61 2.60 17.22
C GLY A 269 -4.67 3.97 16.55
N LEU A 270 -4.83 4.01 15.22
CA LEU A 270 -4.99 5.26 14.47
C LEU A 270 -6.28 6.00 14.83
N ALA A 271 -7.39 5.28 15.08
CA ALA A 271 -8.63 5.91 15.53
C ALA A 271 -8.48 6.60 16.88
N VAL A 272 -7.89 5.89 17.86
CA VAL A 272 -7.79 6.40 19.25
C VAL A 272 -6.69 7.45 19.40
N LEU A 273 -5.56 7.27 18.73
CA LEU A 273 -4.42 8.19 18.80
C LEU A 273 -4.38 9.21 17.65
N ALA A 274 -5.49 9.41 16.93
CA ALA A 274 -5.57 10.32 15.78
C ALA A 274 -5.10 11.74 16.09
N GLN A 275 -5.60 12.36 17.15
CA GLN A 275 -5.23 13.71 17.53
C GLN A 275 -3.72 13.85 17.82
N PRO A 276 -3.11 13.10 18.75
CA PRO A 276 -1.70 13.26 19.05
C PRO A 276 -0.80 12.92 17.85
N ILE A 277 -1.21 11.99 16.97
CA ILE A 277 -0.46 11.67 15.75
C ILE A 277 -0.46 12.85 14.79
N VAL A 278 -1.65 13.39 14.47
CA VAL A 278 -1.78 14.52 13.54
C VAL A 278 -1.08 15.76 14.08
N PHE A 279 -1.25 16.05 15.37
CA PHE A 279 -0.56 17.19 16.01
C PHE A 279 0.96 17.03 16.02
N LEU A 280 1.47 15.82 16.23
CA LEU A 280 2.91 15.57 16.21
C LEU A 280 3.51 15.75 14.82
N LEU A 281 2.81 15.29 13.78
CA LEU A 281 3.32 15.29 12.40
C LEU A 281 3.13 16.62 11.69
N TYR A 282 2.00 17.29 11.93
CA TYR A 282 1.57 18.47 11.15
C TYR A 282 1.31 19.73 12.00
N GLY A 283 1.58 19.67 13.30
CA GLY A 283 1.40 20.82 14.18
C GLY A 283 -0.07 21.23 14.39
N ASN A 284 -0.34 22.52 14.39
CA ASN A 284 -1.70 23.07 14.58
C ASN A 284 -2.56 22.86 13.32
N SER A 285 -2.98 21.65 13.05
CA SER A 285 -4.01 21.36 12.05
C SER A 285 -5.38 21.80 12.57
N THR A 286 -6.33 22.05 11.65
CA THR A 286 -7.71 22.45 11.98
C THR A 286 -8.49 21.37 12.77
N GLY A 287 -7.89 20.22 13.07
CA GLY A 287 -8.55 19.05 13.66
C GLY A 287 -9.33 18.21 12.64
N LEU A 288 -9.51 18.71 11.42
CA LEU A 288 -10.21 17.98 10.35
C LEU A 288 -9.49 16.69 10.01
N ALA A 289 -8.16 16.74 9.81
CA ALA A 289 -7.36 15.55 9.51
C ALA A 289 -7.46 14.50 10.62
N ALA A 290 -7.49 14.91 11.90
CA ALA A 290 -7.69 13.99 13.01
C ALA A 290 -9.07 13.33 12.99
N ASN A 291 -10.13 14.10 12.71
CA ASN A 291 -11.49 13.58 12.59
C ASN A 291 -11.62 12.62 11.40
N LEU A 292 -11.00 12.96 10.25
CA LEU A 292 -10.94 12.07 9.10
C LEU A 292 -10.21 10.77 9.43
N LEU A 293 -9.14 10.84 10.24
CA LEU A 293 -8.39 9.68 10.64
C LEU A 293 -9.18 8.77 11.60
N ILE A 294 -9.94 9.36 12.55
CA ILE A 294 -10.83 8.61 13.44
C ILE A 294 -11.86 7.80 12.62
N LEU A 295 -12.56 8.48 11.71
CA LEU A 295 -13.61 7.84 10.92
C LEU A 295 -13.06 6.94 9.81
N GLY A 296 -11.96 7.37 9.19
CA GLY A 296 -11.38 6.68 8.05
C GLY A 296 -10.51 5.47 8.41
N SER A 297 -10.05 5.33 9.65
CA SER A 297 -9.22 4.20 10.07
C SER A 297 -9.89 2.85 9.84
N PHE A 298 -11.22 2.77 9.91
CA PHE A 298 -11.97 1.56 9.60
C PHE A 298 -11.77 1.07 8.16
N SER A 299 -11.47 1.98 7.22
CA SER A 299 -11.18 1.62 5.83
C SER A 299 -9.93 0.74 5.67
N ILE A 300 -9.02 0.74 6.66
CA ILE A 300 -7.84 -0.15 6.67
C ILE A 300 -8.26 -1.61 6.62
N LEU A 301 -9.30 -1.99 7.38
CA LEU A 301 -9.82 -3.35 7.39
C LEU A 301 -10.42 -3.73 6.03
N LEU A 302 -11.24 -2.84 5.46
CA LEU A 302 -11.88 -3.06 4.17
C LEU A 302 -10.85 -3.15 3.02
N ASN A 303 -9.86 -2.27 3.02
CA ASN A 303 -8.78 -2.31 2.03
C ASN A 303 -7.92 -3.57 2.18
N GLY A 304 -7.64 -4.01 3.42
CA GLY A 304 -6.96 -5.28 3.68
C GLY A 304 -7.71 -6.47 3.04
N MET A 305 -9.04 -6.55 3.26
CA MET A 305 -9.90 -7.57 2.64
C MET A 305 -9.89 -7.48 1.11
N SER A 306 -9.98 -6.27 0.58
CA SER A 306 -9.95 -6.02 -0.86
C SER A 306 -8.62 -6.48 -1.49
N ASN A 307 -7.49 -6.18 -0.85
CA ASN A 307 -6.17 -6.58 -1.32
C ASN A 307 -5.99 -8.10 -1.34
N ILE A 308 -6.47 -8.79 -0.29
CA ILE A 308 -6.43 -10.26 -0.22
C ILE A 308 -7.26 -10.86 -1.36
N SER A 309 -8.51 -10.45 -1.49
CA SER A 309 -9.42 -10.98 -2.51
C SER A 309 -8.93 -10.69 -3.94
N ASN A 310 -8.35 -9.52 -4.19
CA ASN A 310 -7.69 -9.20 -5.46
C ASN A 310 -6.50 -10.14 -5.72
N GLY A 311 -5.65 -10.37 -4.72
CA GLY A 311 -4.50 -11.27 -4.81
C GLY A 311 -4.91 -12.71 -5.09
N VAL A 312 -5.94 -13.23 -4.41
CA VAL A 312 -6.49 -14.58 -4.64
C VAL A 312 -7.01 -14.72 -6.06
N LEU A 313 -7.84 -13.78 -6.54
CA LEU A 313 -8.40 -13.82 -7.89
C LEU A 313 -7.31 -13.75 -8.96
N GLN A 314 -6.24 -13.00 -8.73
CA GLN A 314 -5.07 -12.97 -9.60
C GLN A 314 -4.31 -14.32 -9.57
N ALA A 315 -4.14 -14.91 -8.38
CA ALA A 315 -3.42 -16.17 -8.20
C ALA A 315 -4.10 -17.35 -8.91
N ILE A 316 -5.43 -17.40 -8.94
CA ILE A 316 -6.21 -18.43 -9.64
C ILE A 316 -6.44 -18.14 -11.12
N GLY A 317 -5.75 -17.13 -11.69
CA GLY A 317 -5.84 -16.78 -13.11
C GLY A 317 -7.07 -15.95 -13.52
N GLN A 318 -7.90 -15.51 -12.56
CA GLN A 318 -9.09 -14.69 -12.80
C GLN A 318 -8.78 -13.17 -12.75
N GLN A 319 -7.71 -12.74 -13.40
CA GLN A 319 -7.17 -11.37 -13.33
C GLN A 319 -8.13 -10.30 -13.88
N ARG A 320 -9.10 -10.69 -14.72
CA ARG A 320 -10.10 -9.76 -15.29
C ARG A 320 -11.12 -9.31 -14.23
N ILE A 321 -11.39 -10.13 -13.23
CA ILE A 321 -12.42 -9.84 -12.23
C ILE A 321 -12.03 -8.62 -11.37
N PRO A 322 -10.83 -8.51 -10.79
CA PRO A 322 -10.40 -7.31 -10.06
C PRO A 322 -10.51 -6.02 -10.87
N VAL A 323 -10.26 -6.09 -12.19
CA VAL A 323 -10.41 -4.91 -13.08
C VAL A 323 -11.87 -4.50 -13.20
N ILE A 324 -12.78 -5.46 -13.44
CA ILE A 324 -14.21 -5.20 -13.57
C ILE A 324 -14.79 -4.68 -12.24
N THR A 325 -14.42 -5.31 -11.13
CA THR A 325 -14.91 -4.89 -9.80
C THR A 325 -14.40 -3.49 -9.44
N ALA A 326 -13.15 -3.17 -9.75
CA ALA A 326 -12.60 -1.83 -9.54
C ALA A 326 -13.30 -0.79 -10.43
N ALA A 327 -13.60 -1.13 -11.69
CA ALA A 327 -14.33 -0.22 -12.59
C ALA A 327 -15.77 0.04 -12.11
N ILE A 328 -16.47 -0.99 -11.65
CA ILE A 328 -17.82 -0.83 -11.07
C ILE A 328 -17.74 0.02 -9.79
N ALA A 329 -16.78 -0.26 -8.92
CA ALA A 329 -16.59 0.49 -7.69
C ALA A 329 -16.25 1.97 -7.97
N LEU A 330 -15.43 2.25 -9.00
CA LEU A 330 -15.13 3.62 -9.45
C LEU A 330 -16.39 4.37 -9.88
N VAL A 331 -17.26 3.74 -10.67
CA VAL A 331 -18.52 4.37 -11.08
C VAL A 331 -19.41 4.68 -9.88
N VAL A 332 -19.52 3.72 -8.94
CA VAL A 332 -20.31 3.92 -7.70
C VAL A 332 -19.70 5.05 -6.86
N ASP A 333 -18.38 5.08 -6.71
CA ASP A 333 -17.64 6.11 -5.98
C ASP A 333 -17.92 7.51 -6.55
N ILE A 334 -17.79 7.68 -7.87
CA ILE A 334 -18.09 8.96 -8.57
C ILE A 334 -19.52 9.40 -8.31
N VAL A 335 -20.49 8.47 -8.44
CA VAL A 335 -21.90 8.79 -8.19
C VAL A 335 -22.11 9.25 -6.75
N VAL A 336 -21.51 8.53 -5.79
CA VAL A 336 -21.61 8.88 -4.36
C VAL A 336 -20.98 10.24 -4.07
N VAL A 337 -19.79 10.52 -4.59
CA VAL A 337 -19.12 11.83 -4.43
C VAL A 337 -19.99 12.94 -4.98
N VAL A 338 -20.48 12.79 -6.21
CA VAL A 338 -21.32 13.82 -6.86
C VAL A 338 -22.60 14.04 -6.08
N VAL A 339 -23.33 12.97 -5.73
CA VAL A 339 -24.58 13.08 -4.98
C VAL A 339 -24.33 13.76 -3.63
N LEU A 340 -23.37 13.29 -2.85
CA LEU A 340 -23.10 13.85 -1.52
C LEU A 340 -22.64 15.31 -1.57
N LEU A 341 -21.78 15.67 -2.53
CA LEU A 341 -21.31 17.04 -2.68
C LEU A 341 -22.40 18.01 -3.15
N PHE A 342 -23.39 17.56 -3.94
CA PHE A 342 -24.50 18.40 -4.36
C PHE A 342 -25.64 18.48 -3.35
N THR A 343 -25.93 17.39 -2.62
CA THR A 343 -27.11 17.31 -1.75
C THR A 343 -26.81 17.64 -0.29
N THR A 344 -25.53 17.57 0.12
CA THR A 344 -25.15 17.75 1.52
C THR A 344 -24.05 18.80 1.68
N ASN A 345 -23.81 19.21 2.92
CA ASN A 345 -22.72 20.11 3.29
C ASN A 345 -21.56 19.35 3.97
N LEU A 346 -21.39 18.05 3.64
CA LEU A 346 -20.36 17.21 4.26
C LEU A 346 -18.93 17.59 3.85
N GLY A 347 -18.75 18.34 2.74
CA GLY A 347 -17.42 18.74 2.29
C GLY A 347 -16.50 17.54 2.09
N VAL A 348 -15.34 17.54 2.72
CA VAL A 348 -14.32 16.48 2.60
C VAL A 348 -14.78 15.11 3.11
N TYR A 349 -15.72 15.08 4.06
CA TYR A 349 -16.28 13.80 4.54
C TYR A 349 -17.02 13.03 3.43
N ALA A 350 -17.50 13.71 2.39
CA ALA A 350 -18.08 13.04 1.23
C ALA A 350 -17.06 12.15 0.50
N LEU A 351 -15.80 12.59 0.38
CA LEU A 351 -14.71 11.80 -0.19
C LEU A 351 -14.39 10.58 0.68
N LEU A 352 -14.40 10.75 2.01
CA LEU A 352 -14.18 9.65 2.96
C LEU A 352 -15.28 8.58 2.85
N ILE A 353 -16.54 8.99 2.80
CA ILE A 353 -17.68 8.08 2.65
C ILE A 353 -17.58 7.33 1.31
N ALA A 354 -17.28 8.02 0.23
CA ALA A 354 -17.12 7.42 -1.09
C ALA A 354 -15.98 6.37 -1.08
N MET A 355 -14.83 6.68 -0.49
CA MET A 355 -13.71 5.74 -0.34
C MET A 355 -14.11 4.47 0.43
N VAL A 356 -14.90 4.61 1.50
CA VAL A 356 -15.40 3.45 2.27
C VAL A 356 -16.37 2.64 1.40
N ILE A 357 -17.31 3.29 0.71
CA ILE A 357 -18.26 2.62 -0.19
C ILE A 357 -17.54 1.92 -1.33
N TYR A 358 -16.52 2.55 -1.95
CA TYR A 358 -15.66 1.93 -2.95
C TYR A 358 -15.09 0.60 -2.42
N SER A 359 -14.47 0.62 -1.24
CA SER A 359 -13.86 -0.56 -0.63
C SER A 359 -14.89 -1.65 -0.32
N VAL A 360 -16.09 -1.29 0.17
CA VAL A 360 -17.19 -2.23 0.41
C VAL A 360 -17.64 -2.88 -0.89
N VAL A 361 -17.85 -2.10 -1.96
CA VAL A 361 -18.28 -2.63 -3.27
C VAL A 361 -17.24 -3.62 -3.80
N VAL A 362 -15.96 -3.29 -3.77
CA VAL A 362 -14.88 -4.21 -4.18
C VAL A 362 -14.91 -5.49 -3.35
N CYS A 363 -14.98 -5.39 -2.01
CA CYS A 363 -15.03 -6.54 -1.12
C CYS A 363 -16.22 -7.46 -1.44
N VAL A 364 -17.43 -6.90 -1.61
CA VAL A 364 -18.65 -7.69 -1.88
C VAL A 364 -18.58 -8.38 -3.25
N LEU A 365 -18.13 -7.68 -4.28
CA LEU A 365 -18.04 -8.25 -5.62
C LEU A 365 -16.94 -9.32 -5.72
N ASN A 366 -15.78 -9.08 -5.10
CA ASN A 366 -14.71 -10.06 -5.05
C ASN A 366 -15.08 -11.30 -4.21
N ASP A 367 -15.78 -11.12 -3.06
CA ASP A 367 -16.27 -12.24 -2.25
C ASP A 367 -17.22 -13.13 -3.04
N ARG A 368 -18.15 -12.53 -3.81
CA ARG A 368 -19.01 -13.29 -4.73
C ARG A 368 -18.22 -14.07 -5.77
N ALA A 369 -17.15 -13.49 -6.31
CA ALA A 369 -16.29 -14.16 -7.26
C ALA A 369 -15.51 -15.32 -6.60
N MET A 370 -14.95 -15.12 -5.42
CA MET A 370 -14.25 -16.18 -4.67
C MET A 370 -15.20 -17.34 -4.32
N LYS A 371 -16.43 -17.04 -3.92
CA LYS A 371 -17.48 -18.08 -3.70
C LYS A 371 -17.78 -18.86 -4.98
N LYS A 372 -17.83 -18.20 -6.13
CA LYS A 372 -18.13 -18.85 -7.42
C LYS A 372 -17.00 -19.77 -7.88
N TYR A 373 -15.73 -19.35 -7.78
CA TYR A 373 -14.58 -20.08 -8.35
C TYR A 373 -13.94 -21.06 -7.37
N LEU A 374 -13.92 -20.74 -6.09
CA LEU A 374 -13.28 -21.53 -5.04
C LEU A 374 -14.25 -22.15 -4.06
N GLN A 375 -15.56 -21.84 -4.16
CA GLN A 375 -16.55 -22.15 -3.11
C GLN A 375 -16.05 -21.72 -1.71
N TYR A 376 -15.31 -20.60 -1.67
CA TYR A 376 -14.66 -20.11 -0.48
C TYR A 376 -15.69 -19.55 0.52
N LYS A 377 -15.52 -19.90 1.78
CA LYS A 377 -16.31 -19.36 2.89
C LYS A 377 -15.38 -18.59 3.80
N ASN A 378 -15.61 -17.29 3.94
CA ASN A 378 -14.80 -16.43 4.80
C ASN A 378 -14.78 -16.92 6.25
N PRO A 379 -13.62 -17.01 6.91
CA PRO A 379 -13.50 -17.38 8.33
C PRO A 379 -13.83 -16.17 9.22
N TRP A 380 -15.13 -15.78 9.27
CA TRP A 380 -15.56 -14.53 9.92
C TRP A 380 -15.14 -14.42 11.38
N LYS A 381 -15.16 -15.53 12.13
CA LYS A 381 -14.79 -15.50 13.56
C LYS A 381 -13.31 -15.35 13.74
N GLU A 382 -12.53 -16.25 13.17
CA GLU A 382 -11.08 -16.34 13.37
C GLU A 382 -10.35 -15.27 12.56
N GLY A 383 -10.79 -15.03 11.34
CA GLY A 383 -10.16 -14.09 10.42
C GLY A 383 -10.43 -12.62 10.76
N TYR A 384 -11.63 -12.29 11.21
CA TYR A 384 -12.02 -10.88 11.38
C TYR A 384 -12.41 -10.52 12.81
N LEU A 385 -13.34 -11.29 13.40
CA LEU A 385 -13.95 -10.91 14.69
C LEU A 385 -12.92 -10.91 15.82
N TYR A 386 -12.10 -11.96 15.93
CA TYR A 386 -11.13 -12.06 17.03
C TYR A 386 -10.06 -10.98 17.01
N PRO A 387 -9.41 -10.64 15.87
CA PRO A 387 -8.49 -9.51 15.80
C PRO A 387 -9.15 -8.16 16.16
N ILE A 388 -10.37 -7.93 15.69
CA ILE A 388 -11.12 -6.70 16.00
C ILE A 388 -11.45 -6.63 17.50
N LEU A 389 -11.98 -7.70 18.09
CA LEU A 389 -12.28 -7.74 19.52
C LEU A 389 -11.02 -7.57 20.38
N ALA A 390 -9.90 -8.15 19.98
CA ALA A 390 -8.62 -7.98 20.67
C ALA A 390 -8.09 -6.54 20.57
N SER A 391 -8.43 -5.80 19.53
CA SER A 391 -8.00 -4.41 19.37
C SER A 391 -8.76 -3.42 20.26
N VAL A 392 -9.95 -3.79 20.77
CA VAL A 392 -10.76 -2.90 21.63
C VAL A 392 -10.07 -2.62 22.97
N PRO A 393 -9.67 -3.61 23.80
CA PRO A 393 -8.96 -3.33 25.05
C PRO A 393 -7.63 -2.60 24.80
N MET A 394 -6.93 -2.92 23.70
CA MET A 394 -5.75 -2.18 23.26
C MET A 394 -6.06 -0.68 23.06
N GLY A 395 -7.12 -0.35 22.35
CA GLY A 395 -7.53 1.02 22.10
C GLY A 395 -7.87 1.77 23.38
N ILE A 396 -8.62 1.13 24.29
CA ILE A 396 -8.96 1.71 25.61
C ILE A 396 -7.70 2.02 26.39
N VAL A 397 -6.77 1.08 26.50
CA VAL A 397 -5.51 1.28 27.25
C VAL A 397 -4.65 2.37 26.61
N ALA A 398 -4.52 2.38 25.26
CA ALA A 398 -3.79 3.41 24.55
C ALA A 398 -4.36 4.81 24.81
N GLY A 399 -5.68 4.93 24.75
CA GLY A 399 -6.39 6.19 25.01
C GLY A 399 -6.22 6.66 26.47
N CYS A 400 -6.39 5.76 27.44
CA CYS A 400 -6.21 6.08 28.86
C CYS A 400 -4.78 6.54 29.17
N ILE A 401 -3.77 5.85 28.65
CA ILE A 401 -2.36 6.23 28.84
C ILE A 401 -2.09 7.60 28.22
N CYS A 402 -2.53 7.79 26.98
CA CYS A 402 -2.31 9.05 26.29
C CYS A 402 -3.03 10.21 26.99
N TYR A 403 -4.27 10.03 27.42
CA TYR A 403 -5.02 11.02 28.17
C TYR A 403 -4.34 11.35 29.51
N GLY A 404 -3.93 10.33 30.26
CA GLY A 404 -3.22 10.50 31.54
C GLY A 404 -1.88 11.24 31.36
N LEU A 405 -1.06 10.83 30.40
CA LEU A 405 0.22 11.47 30.13
C LEU A 405 0.04 12.93 29.63
N ASN A 406 -1.00 13.21 28.88
CA ASN A 406 -1.27 14.57 28.41
C ASN A 406 -1.65 15.54 29.52
N ILE A 407 -2.25 15.05 30.62
CA ILE A 407 -2.52 15.85 31.83
C ILE A 407 -1.21 16.27 32.51
N PHE A 408 -0.23 15.34 32.63
CA PHE A 408 1.01 15.59 33.36
C PHE A 408 2.12 16.21 32.53
N VAL A 409 2.33 15.73 31.30
CA VAL A 409 3.52 16.07 30.49
C VAL A 409 3.22 16.99 29.34
N LYS A 410 1.95 17.09 28.88
CA LYS A 410 1.50 17.92 27.74
C LYS A 410 2.33 17.75 26.47
N SER A 411 2.88 16.54 26.24
CA SER A 411 3.72 16.22 25.11
C SER A 411 3.13 15.07 24.29
N ASN A 412 2.72 15.36 23.07
CA ASN A 412 2.19 14.34 22.14
C ASN A 412 3.25 13.27 21.79
N PHE A 413 4.53 13.64 21.72
CA PHE A 413 5.61 12.72 21.45
C PHE A 413 5.78 11.67 22.55
N ILE A 414 5.79 12.09 23.83
CA ILE A 414 5.91 11.16 24.96
C ILE A 414 4.65 10.28 25.07
N CYS A 415 3.47 10.89 24.84
CA CYS A 415 2.21 10.15 24.77
C CYS A 415 2.32 8.98 23.78
N LEU A 416 2.76 9.22 22.55
CA LEU A 416 2.82 8.19 21.51
C LEU A 416 3.91 7.14 21.76
N ILE A 417 5.12 7.56 22.19
CA ILE A 417 6.23 6.64 22.49
C ILE A 417 5.87 5.65 23.61
N VAL A 418 5.09 6.07 24.59
CA VAL A 418 4.68 5.18 25.70
C VAL A 418 3.44 4.39 25.33
N SER A 419 2.42 5.04 24.73
CA SER A 419 1.14 4.39 24.46
C SER A 419 1.25 3.28 23.42
N ILE A 420 2.01 3.48 22.33
CA ILE A 420 2.08 2.52 21.23
C ILE A 420 2.68 1.17 21.66
N PRO A 421 3.86 1.10 22.33
CA PRO A 421 4.41 -0.19 22.78
C PRO A 421 3.53 -0.91 23.81
N VAL A 422 2.97 -0.17 24.77
CA VAL A 422 2.07 -0.76 25.76
C VAL A 422 0.79 -1.30 25.10
N ALA A 423 0.21 -0.54 24.20
CA ALA A 423 -0.95 -0.96 23.41
C ALA A 423 -0.65 -2.24 22.61
N ALA A 424 0.52 -2.33 21.96
CA ALA A 424 0.92 -3.51 21.20
C ALA A 424 1.01 -4.76 22.11
N VAL A 425 1.56 -4.63 23.30
CA VAL A 425 1.62 -5.72 24.29
C VAL A 425 0.20 -6.14 24.72
N VAL A 426 -0.65 -5.18 25.06
CA VAL A 426 -2.06 -5.45 25.44
C VAL A 426 -2.81 -6.15 24.30
N TYR A 427 -2.61 -5.72 23.05
CA TYR A 427 -3.20 -6.37 21.90
C TYR A 427 -2.78 -7.83 21.76
N LEU A 428 -1.49 -8.11 21.86
CA LEU A 428 -0.97 -9.48 21.76
C LEU A 428 -1.54 -10.38 22.84
N PHE A 429 -1.61 -9.93 24.07
CA PHE A 429 -2.22 -10.68 25.16
C PHE A 429 -3.74 -10.90 24.94
N ALA A 430 -4.46 -9.86 24.57
CA ALA A 430 -5.88 -9.96 24.28
C ALA A 430 -6.16 -10.93 23.11
N TYR A 431 -5.33 -10.88 22.06
CA TYR A 431 -5.43 -11.78 20.92
C TYR A 431 -5.19 -13.24 21.31
N LEU A 432 -4.16 -13.53 22.11
CA LEU A 432 -3.89 -14.88 22.61
C LEU A 432 -5.05 -15.44 23.45
N ILE A 433 -5.68 -14.60 24.28
CA ILE A 433 -6.81 -15.00 25.13
C ILE A 433 -8.08 -15.27 24.31
N ILE A 434 -8.38 -14.37 23.34
CA ILE A 434 -9.64 -14.42 22.58
C ILE A 434 -9.58 -15.44 21.44
N SER A 435 -8.49 -15.44 20.68
CA SER A 435 -8.35 -16.28 19.48
C SER A 435 -7.87 -17.68 19.79
N LYS A 436 -7.13 -17.89 20.89
CA LYS A 436 -6.48 -19.17 21.23
C LYS A 436 -5.80 -19.82 20.01
N PRO A 437 -4.92 -19.10 19.33
CA PRO A 437 -4.36 -19.56 18.05
C PRO A 437 -3.50 -20.82 18.26
N SER A 438 -3.47 -21.72 17.27
CA SER A 438 -2.60 -22.90 17.31
C SER A 438 -1.11 -22.51 17.19
N GLU A 439 -0.21 -23.42 17.58
CA GLU A 439 1.24 -23.18 17.46
C GLU A 439 1.65 -22.91 16.01
N SER A 440 1.04 -23.60 15.03
CA SER A 440 1.27 -23.42 13.61
C SER A 440 0.86 -22.02 13.12
N GLN A 441 -0.21 -21.47 13.65
CA GLN A 441 -0.66 -20.10 13.34
C GLN A 441 0.27 -19.05 13.95
N LEU A 442 0.72 -19.24 15.19
CA LEU A 442 1.67 -18.33 15.84
C LEU A 442 3.03 -18.29 15.17
N ARG A 443 3.55 -19.41 14.69
CA ARG A 443 4.85 -19.46 13.98
C ARG A 443 4.89 -18.61 12.72
N ARG A 444 3.75 -18.28 12.12
CA ARG A 444 3.64 -17.48 10.91
C ARG A 444 3.57 -15.97 11.15
N ILE A 445 3.24 -15.57 12.38
CA ILE A 445 3.22 -14.16 12.77
C ILE A 445 4.66 -13.65 12.97
N PRO A 446 5.03 -12.45 12.54
CA PRO A 446 6.32 -11.87 12.84
C PRO A 446 6.59 -11.86 14.34
N GLY A 447 7.69 -12.50 14.79
CA GLY A 447 7.96 -12.67 16.24
C GLY A 447 7.21 -13.84 16.90
N GLY A 448 6.55 -14.71 16.14
CA GLY A 448 5.73 -15.82 16.64
C GLY A 448 6.46 -16.78 17.60
N SER A 449 7.77 -17.01 17.41
CA SER A 449 8.58 -17.81 18.33
C SER A 449 8.65 -17.23 19.75
N TYR A 450 8.60 -15.91 19.91
CA TYR A 450 8.50 -15.26 21.22
C TYR A 450 7.07 -15.39 21.79
N LEU A 451 6.06 -15.27 20.91
CA LEU A 451 4.65 -15.41 21.31
C LEU A 451 4.35 -16.82 21.80
N ILE A 452 4.92 -17.86 21.17
CA ILE A 452 4.78 -19.26 21.60
C ILE A 452 5.34 -19.43 23.01
N ARG A 453 6.55 -18.93 23.30
CA ARG A 453 7.15 -18.99 24.65
C ARG A 453 6.32 -18.29 25.70
N ILE A 454 5.60 -17.24 25.34
CA ILE A 454 4.67 -16.53 26.24
C ILE A 454 3.40 -17.36 26.41
N ALA A 455 2.85 -17.87 25.31
CA ALA A 455 1.64 -18.67 25.29
C ALA A 455 1.78 -19.97 26.13
N GLU A 456 2.92 -20.65 26.05
CA GLU A 456 3.24 -21.84 26.82
C GLU A 456 3.19 -21.62 28.35
N LYS A 457 3.39 -20.39 28.80
CA LYS A 457 3.30 -20.01 30.22
C LYS A 457 1.88 -19.69 30.68
N LEU A 458 0.93 -19.63 29.77
CA LEU A 458 -0.46 -19.29 30.07
C LEU A 458 -1.27 -20.57 30.35
N PRO A 459 -1.98 -20.68 31.48
CA PRO A 459 -2.63 -21.92 31.90
C PRO A 459 -3.72 -22.43 30.99
N PHE A 460 -4.29 -21.56 30.13
CA PHE A 460 -5.33 -21.94 29.16
C PHE A 460 -4.77 -22.44 27.81
N TRP A 461 -3.46 -22.32 27.56
CA TRP A 461 -2.77 -22.82 26.38
C TRP A 461 -2.35 -24.29 26.50
N GLN A 462 -2.06 -24.74 27.72
CA GLN A 462 -1.58 -26.11 28.01
C GLN A 462 -2.65 -27.21 27.80
N ASN A 463 -3.90 -26.83 27.59
CA ASN A 463 -5.04 -27.75 27.40
C ASN A 463 -5.52 -27.85 25.94
N ASN A 464 -4.82 -27.25 24.99
CA ASN A 464 -5.07 -27.36 23.55
C ASN A 464 -3.83 -27.92 22.84
#